data_185987b53a9fd57754f578d6095f80b2
#
_entry.id   185987b53a9fd57754f578d6095f80b2
#
_cell.length_a   1.000
_cell.length_b   1.000
_cell.length_c   1.000
_cell.angle_alpha   90.00
_cell.angle_beta   90.00
_cell.angle_gamma   90.00
#
_symmetry.space_group_name_H-M   'P 1'
#
loop_
_entity.id
_entity.type
_entity.pdbx_description
1 polymer ?
#
loop_
_entity_poly.entity_id
_entity_poly.type
_entity_poly.pdbx_seq_one_letter_code
_entity_poly.pdbx_strand_id
1 'polypeptide(L)'
;MAPKEWYKAYLIAPEEVEIEGLESFEKQTCRNRAIIGNGIMLSVPVKKVEHKQLTRDIEISYQSHWQHQHWIALVSTYKHTPFFDYYAEFFKPFYEKETRFLWDLNNEIHETIMMLLKNLSPTLSPREGEKFAYRCTADWRGEELNRFFGDGKSILDDLFEFGPETTDHLR
;
A
#
# COMPACT_ATOMS: atom_id res chain seq x y z
N MET A 1 1.35 -2.49 -0.71
CA MET A 1 0.54 -1.25 -0.46
C MET A 1 -0.91 -1.68 -0.30
N ALA A 2 -1.54 -1.26 0.79
CA ALA A 2 -2.92 -1.62 1.08
C ALA A 2 -3.91 -0.98 0.08
N PRO A 3 -5.06 -1.61 -0.18
CA PRO A 3 -6.10 -1.06 -1.02
C PRO A 3 -6.80 0.13 -0.34
N LYS A 4 -7.47 0.95 -1.14
CA LYS A 4 -8.23 2.13 -0.68
C LYS A 4 -9.21 1.82 0.45
N GLU A 5 -9.97 0.73 0.33
CA GLU A 5 -10.98 0.33 1.32
C GLU A 5 -10.36 0.01 2.69
N TRP A 6 -9.12 -0.46 2.71
CA TRP A 6 -8.38 -0.65 3.96
C TRP A 6 -8.12 0.70 4.65
N TYR A 7 -7.71 1.73 3.89
CA TYR A 7 -7.50 3.06 4.46
C TYR A 7 -8.80 3.69 4.95
N LYS A 8 -9.93 3.45 4.27
CA LYS A 8 -11.24 3.85 4.76
C LYS A 8 -11.56 3.25 6.11
N ALA A 9 -11.42 1.93 6.24
CA ALA A 9 -11.65 1.23 7.50
C ALA A 9 -10.73 1.75 8.61
N TYR A 10 -9.45 1.93 8.31
CA TYR A 10 -8.46 2.46 9.24
C TYR A 10 -8.79 3.88 9.75
N LEU A 11 -9.28 4.76 8.86
CA LEU A 11 -9.65 6.12 9.25
C LEU A 11 -10.91 6.19 10.12
N ILE A 12 -11.81 5.19 9.99
CA ILE A 12 -13.05 5.12 10.77
C ILE A 12 -12.82 4.46 12.13
N ALA A 13 -12.10 3.35 12.18
CA ALA A 13 -11.89 2.54 13.38
C ALA A 13 -10.45 1.97 13.42
N PRO A 14 -9.45 2.81 13.72
CA PRO A 14 -8.04 2.40 13.69
C PRO A 14 -7.72 1.27 14.68
N GLU A 15 -8.46 1.17 15.78
CA GLU A 15 -8.31 0.11 16.78
C GLU A 15 -8.77 -1.28 16.32
N GLU A 16 -9.57 -1.35 15.26
CA GLU A 16 -10.07 -2.62 14.70
C GLU A 16 -9.18 -3.14 13.56
N VAL A 17 -8.20 -2.35 13.12
CA VAL A 17 -7.33 -2.67 11.99
C VAL A 17 -5.92 -2.89 12.48
N GLU A 18 -5.53 -4.15 12.67
CA GLU A 18 -4.15 -4.52 13.00
C GLU A 18 -3.45 -5.14 11.79
N ILE A 19 -2.13 -5.01 11.75
CA ILE A 19 -1.28 -5.72 10.81
C ILE A 19 -0.30 -6.58 11.59
N GLU A 20 -0.31 -7.87 11.38
CA GLU A 20 0.63 -8.78 12.01
C GLU A 20 1.71 -9.24 11.03
N GLY A 21 2.95 -8.80 11.24
CA GLY A 21 4.11 -9.36 10.55
C GLY A 21 4.39 -10.83 10.93
N LEU A 22 3.68 -11.36 11.92
CA LEU A 22 3.79 -12.72 12.42
C LEU A 22 2.91 -13.73 11.68
N GLU A 23 2.05 -13.28 10.76
CA GLU A 23 1.26 -14.18 9.93
C GLU A 23 2.11 -14.86 8.85
N SER A 24 1.72 -16.08 8.48
CA SER A 24 2.32 -16.78 7.34
C SER A 24 2.08 -16.00 6.05
N PHE A 25 3.13 -15.85 5.26
CA PHE A 25 3.03 -15.14 3.99
C PHE A 25 2.25 -15.94 2.96
N GLU A 26 1.25 -15.31 2.37
CA GLU A 26 0.52 -15.81 1.21
C GLU A 26 0.88 -15.00 -0.03
N LYS A 27 1.37 -15.70 -1.07
CA LYS A 27 1.68 -15.08 -2.37
C LYS A 27 0.40 -14.60 -3.04
N GLN A 28 0.55 -13.58 -3.89
CA GLN A 28 -0.54 -13.05 -4.71
C GLN A 28 -1.65 -12.34 -3.93
N THR A 29 -1.35 -11.89 -2.75
CA THR A 29 -2.22 -11.07 -1.91
C THR A 29 -1.82 -9.58 -2.00
N CYS A 30 -2.59 -8.70 -1.35
CA CYS A 30 -2.26 -7.28 -1.20
C CYS A 30 -0.91 -7.02 -0.52
N ARG A 31 -0.30 -8.03 0.11
CA ARG A 31 1.02 -7.91 0.74
C ARG A 31 2.12 -7.60 -0.26
N ASN A 32 2.07 -8.22 -1.46
CA ASN A 32 3.07 -7.98 -2.50
C ASN A 32 2.48 -7.50 -3.83
N ARG A 33 1.18 -7.21 -3.89
CA ARG A 33 0.49 -6.71 -5.08
C ARG A 33 -0.34 -5.48 -4.78
N ALA A 34 -0.47 -4.62 -5.79
CA ALA A 34 -1.39 -3.48 -5.77
C ALA A 34 -1.99 -3.32 -7.16
N ILE A 35 -3.22 -2.84 -7.22
CA ILE A 35 -3.88 -2.47 -8.47
C ILE A 35 -3.90 -0.95 -8.53
N ILE A 36 -3.49 -0.37 -9.65
CA ILE A 36 -3.47 1.07 -9.90
C ILE A 36 -4.27 1.42 -11.15
N GLY A 37 -4.80 2.63 -11.20
CA GLY A 37 -5.55 3.14 -12.35
C GLY A 37 -6.63 2.18 -12.82
N ASN A 38 -6.68 1.92 -14.11
CA ASN A 38 -7.68 1.09 -14.76
C ASN A 38 -7.35 -0.42 -14.69
N GLY A 39 -6.95 -0.92 -13.54
CA GLY A 39 -6.71 -2.35 -13.33
C GLY A 39 -5.27 -2.81 -13.62
N ILE A 40 -4.30 -1.91 -13.67
CA ILE A 40 -2.89 -2.28 -13.82
C ILE A 40 -2.39 -2.91 -12.51
N MET A 41 -1.97 -4.17 -12.56
CA MET A 41 -1.45 -4.88 -11.41
C MET A 41 0.07 -4.68 -11.29
N LEU A 42 0.49 -4.08 -10.19
CA LEU A 42 1.89 -4.00 -9.76
C LEU A 42 2.18 -5.14 -8.79
N SER A 43 3.29 -5.84 -8.98
CA SER A 43 3.70 -6.96 -8.13
C SER A 43 5.16 -6.82 -7.73
N VAL A 44 5.42 -6.73 -6.44
CA VAL A 44 6.78 -6.79 -5.88
C VAL A 44 7.22 -8.26 -5.87
N PRO A 45 8.27 -8.63 -6.63
CA PRO A 45 8.78 -9.99 -6.64
C PRO A 45 9.48 -10.31 -5.33
N VAL A 46 9.22 -11.51 -4.82
CA VAL A 46 9.85 -11.99 -3.59
C VAL A 46 10.74 -13.20 -3.88
N LYS A 47 11.78 -13.39 -3.06
CA LYS A 47 12.64 -14.57 -3.14
C LYS A 47 11.83 -15.85 -2.87
N LYS A 48 12.47 -17.01 -3.01
CA LYS A 48 11.82 -18.29 -2.73
C LYS A 48 11.31 -18.30 -1.28
N VAL A 49 9.99 -18.47 -1.15
CA VAL A 49 9.32 -18.50 0.14
C VAL A 49 9.28 -19.94 0.64
N GLU A 50 9.69 -20.17 1.87
CA GLU A 50 9.58 -21.44 2.56
C GLU A 50 8.16 -21.67 3.11
N HIS A 51 7.86 -22.93 3.45
CA HIS A 51 6.55 -23.28 4.00
C HIS A 51 6.31 -22.55 5.34
N LYS A 52 5.21 -21.83 5.46
CA LYS A 52 4.85 -21.04 6.66
C LYS A 52 5.85 -19.95 7.06
N GLN A 53 6.64 -19.43 6.11
CA GLN A 53 7.50 -18.29 6.38
C GLN A 53 6.66 -17.07 6.77
N LEU A 54 7.11 -16.35 7.81
CA LEU A 54 6.41 -15.18 8.32
C LEU A 54 6.50 -14.01 7.33
N THR A 55 5.46 -13.20 7.27
CA THR A 55 5.40 -12.04 6.35
C THR A 55 6.56 -11.07 6.57
N ARG A 56 6.99 -10.86 7.82
CA ARG A 56 8.11 -9.97 8.15
C ARG A 56 9.47 -10.45 7.63
N ASP A 57 9.61 -11.77 7.41
CA ASP A 57 10.88 -12.38 7.00
C ASP A 57 10.97 -12.61 5.48
N ILE A 58 10.00 -12.08 4.72
CA ILE A 58 9.96 -12.21 3.25
C ILE A 58 10.93 -11.22 2.63
N GLU A 59 11.92 -11.74 1.92
CA GLU A 59 12.90 -10.93 1.20
C GLU A 59 12.41 -10.58 -0.22
N ILE A 60 12.64 -9.33 -0.62
CA ILE A 60 12.38 -8.85 -1.97
C ILE A 60 13.44 -9.40 -2.92
N SER A 61 13.02 -9.75 -4.14
CA SER A 61 13.91 -10.15 -5.23
C SER A 61 14.14 -8.98 -6.18
N TYR A 62 15.39 -8.66 -6.42
CA TYR A 62 15.83 -7.63 -7.38
C TYR A 62 16.39 -8.20 -8.67
N GLN A 63 16.10 -9.47 -8.97
CA GLN A 63 16.53 -10.10 -10.23
C GLN A 63 15.86 -9.50 -11.47
N SER A 64 14.66 -8.93 -11.30
CA SER A 64 13.96 -8.17 -12.33
C SER A 64 14.01 -6.68 -12.00
N HIS A 65 13.94 -5.84 -13.01
CA HIS A 65 13.92 -4.38 -12.84
C HIS A 65 12.50 -3.87 -12.47
N TRP A 66 11.85 -4.53 -11.50
CA TRP A 66 10.47 -4.25 -11.12
C TRP A 66 10.26 -2.81 -10.62
N GLN A 67 11.22 -2.24 -9.92
CA GLN A 67 11.14 -0.87 -9.45
C GLN A 67 10.98 0.12 -10.61
N HIS A 68 11.82 0.00 -11.63
CA HIS A 68 11.74 0.83 -12.82
C HIS A 68 10.41 0.63 -13.57
N GLN A 69 9.96 -0.62 -13.71
CA GLN A 69 8.69 -0.94 -14.37
C GLN A 69 7.50 -0.34 -13.61
N HIS A 70 7.50 -0.46 -12.27
CA HIS A 70 6.46 0.12 -11.43
C HIS A 70 6.46 1.65 -11.53
N TRP A 71 7.64 2.28 -11.49
CA TRP A 71 7.73 3.73 -11.62
C TRP A 71 7.19 4.23 -12.96
N ILE A 72 7.55 3.57 -14.06
CA ILE A 72 6.99 3.89 -15.39
C ILE A 72 5.48 3.71 -15.41
N ALA A 73 4.96 2.64 -14.81
CA ALA A 73 3.52 2.41 -14.74
C ALA A 73 2.80 3.50 -13.94
N LEU A 74 3.35 3.94 -12.81
CA LEU A 74 2.81 5.05 -12.02
C LEU A 74 2.83 6.36 -12.82
N VAL A 75 3.96 6.71 -13.42
CA VAL A 75 4.08 7.93 -14.23
C VAL A 75 3.11 7.90 -15.40
N SER A 76 3.03 6.78 -16.14
CA SER A 76 2.13 6.69 -17.29
C SER A 76 0.65 6.76 -16.91
N THR A 77 0.29 6.27 -15.73
CA THR A 77 -1.08 6.28 -15.24
C THR A 77 -1.50 7.64 -14.70
N TYR A 78 -0.63 8.31 -13.94
CA TYR A 78 -1.03 9.45 -13.10
C TYR A 78 -0.42 10.80 -13.49
N LYS A 79 0.55 10.88 -14.43
CA LYS A 79 1.19 12.14 -14.80
C LYS A 79 0.24 13.26 -15.27
N HIS A 80 -0.98 12.91 -15.64
CA HIS A 80 -2.01 13.86 -16.09
C HIS A 80 -2.99 14.24 -14.97
N THR A 81 -2.88 13.63 -13.80
CA THR A 81 -3.70 13.99 -12.64
C THR A 81 -3.19 15.25 -11.97
N PRO A 82 -4.07 16.05 -11.35
CA PRO A 82 -3.72 17.39 -10.86
C PRO A 82 -2.62 17.41 -9.80
N PHE A 83 -2.50 16.36 -8.99
CA PHE A 83 -1.60 16.33 -7.84
C PHE A 83 -0.41 15.39 -8.00
N PHE A 84 -0.24 14.74 -9.16
CA PHE A 84 0.84 13.79 -9.37
C PHE A 84 2.21 14.41 -9.13
N ASP A 85 2.51 15.54 -9.75
CA ASP A 85 3.83 16.18 -9.62
C ASP A 85 4.16 16.56 -8.17
N TYR A 86 3.15 16.88 -7.37
CA TYR A 86 3.33 17.23 -5.97
C TYR A 86 3.62 16.00 -5.10
N TYR A 87 2.91 14.88 -5.32
CA TYR A 87 3.04 13.69 -4.46
C TYR A 87 4.04 12.67 -4.98
N ALA A 88 4.38 12.66 -6.26
CA ALA A 88 5.30 11.69 -6.86
C ALA A 88 6.67 11.66 -6.19
N GLU A 89 7.20 12.82 -5.75
CA GLU A 89 8.49 12.95 -5.07
C GLU A 89 8.54 12.16 -3.74
N PHE A 90 7.40 11.97 -3.06
CA PHE A 90 7.33 11.18 -1.82
C PHE A 90 7.41 9.67 -2.08
N PHE A 91 6.98 9.22 -3.26
CA PHE A 91 6.97 7.80 -3.63
C PHE A 91 8.21 7.36 -4.40
N LYS A 92 8.87 8.28 -5.10
CA LYS A 92 10.05 8.01 -5.91
C LYS A 92 11.18 7.27 -5.18
N PRO A 93 11.51 7.61 -3.93
CA PRO A 93 12.58 6.92 -3.18
C PRO A 93 12.37 5.42 -3.02
N PHE A 94 11.12 4.92 -2.98
CA PHE A 94 10.82 3.49 -2.88
C PHE A 94 11.17 2.71 -4.16
N TYR A 95 11.30 3.40 -5.27
CA TYR A 95 11.66 2.84 -6.57
C TYR A 95 13.14 3.10 -6.95
N GLU A 96 13.87 3.85 -6.16
CA GLU A 96 15.30 4.13 -6.34
C GLU A 96 16.18 3.40 -5.34
N LYS A 97 15.66 3.13 -4.12
CA LYS A 97 16.37 2.44 -3.05
C LYS A 97 15.96 0.97 -2.98
N GLU A 98 16.92 0.10 -2.71
CA GLU A 98 16.63 -1.30 -2.40
C GLU A 98 16.31 -1.46 -0.92
N THR A 99 15.17 -2.09 -0.63
CA THR A 99 14.76 -2.49 0.72
C THR A 99 14.80 -4.02 0.80
N ARG A 100 15.41 -4.57 1.84
CA ARG A 100 15.61 -6.03 1.93
C ARG A 100 14.30 -6.79 2.14
N PHE A 101 13.49 -6.35 3.09
CA PHE A 101 12.27 -7.06 3.46
C PHE A 101 11.01 -6.39 2.89
N LEU A 102 10.08 -7.22 2.43
CA LEU A 102 8.79 -6.76 1.93
C LEU A 102 7.99 -6.01 3.00
N TRP A 103 8.13 -6.45 4.24
CA TRP A 103 7.52 -5.82 5.40
C TRP A 103 7.97 -4.36 5.58
N ASP A 104 9.28 -4.13 5.53
CA ASP A 104 9.84 -2.79 5.70
C ASP A 104 9.40 -1.85 4.58
N LEU A 105 9.43 -2.32 3.31
CA LEU A 105 8.95 -1.55 2.17
C LEU A 105 7.46 -1.16 2.33
N ASN A 106 6.62 -2.11 2.75
CA ASN A 106 5.20 -1.84 2.93
C ASN A 106 4.95 -0.83 4.07
N ASN A 107 5.69 -0.93 5.17
CA ASN A 107 5.58 0.00 6.28
C ASN A 107 6.03 1.41 5.90
N GLU A 108 7.18 1.55 5.23
CA GLU A 108 7.67 2.85 4.76
C GLU A 108 6.65 3.53 3.80
N ILE A 109 6.07 2.77 2.86
CA ILE A 109 5.02 3.27 1.97
C ILE A 109 3.77 3.67 2.78
N HIS A 110 3.35 2.85 3.74
CA HIS A 110 2.20 3.15 4.57
C HIS A 110 2.41 4.42 5.39
N GLU A 111 3.54 4.55 6.08
CA GLU A 111 3.86 5.74 6.86
C GLU A 111 3.85 7.01 6.00
N THR A 112 4.35 6.90 4.76
CA THR A 112 4.30 8.01 3.80
C THR A 112 2.87 8.39 3.44
N ILE A 113 2.02 7.40 3.13
CA ILE A 113 0.60 7.65 2.83
C ILE A 113 -0.10 8.28 4.04
N MET A 114 0.11 7.74 5.23
CA MET A 114 -0.50 8.28 6.46
C MET A 114 -0.02 9.69 6.78
N MET A 115 1.27 9.99 6.57
CA MET A 115 1.81 11.34 6.68
C MET A 115 1.11 12.31 5.71
N LEU A 116 0.93 11.90 4.46
CA LEU A 116 0.25 12.71 3.47
C LEU A 116 -1.22 12.94 3.86
N LEU A 117 -1.96 11.88 4.20
CA LEU A 117 -3.36 11.99 4.62
C LEU A 117 -3.55 12.86 5.86
N LYS A 118 -2.61 12.81 6.82
CA LYS A 118 -2.65 13.68 8.01
C LYS A 118 -2.42 15.15 7.69
N ASN A 119 -1.44 15.45 6.86
CA ASN A 119 -1.16 16.82 6.45
C ASN A 119 -2.32 17.43 5.68
N LEU A 120 -3.16 16.60 5.07
CA LEU A 120 -4.37 16.98 4.34
C LEU A 120 -5.58 17.18 5.27
N SER A 121 -5.59 16.58 6.48
CA SER A 121 -6.68 16.71 7.44
C SER A 121 -6.14 16.76 8.88
N PRO A 122 -6.03 17.96 9.47
CA PRO A 122 -5.46 18.15 10.82
C PRO A 122 -6.26 17.48 11.94
N THR A 123 -7.44 16.95 11.66
CA THR A 123 -8.27 16.19 12.60
C THR A 123 -7.89 14.71 12.74
N LEU A 124 -7.00 14.21 11.90
CA LEU A 124 -6.49 12.83 11.93
C LEU A 124 -5.18 12.77 12.72
N SER A 125 -5.24 12.90 14.05
CA SER A 125 -4.07 12.66 14.91
C SER A 125 -4.01 11.18 15.30
N PRO A 126 -2.99 10.42 14.90
CA PRO A 126 -2.71 9.16 15.56
C PRO A 126 -2.13 9.42 16.94
N ARG A 127 -2.41 8.54 17.87
CA ARG A 127 -1.78 8.56 19.19
C ARG A 127 -0.28 8.27 19.04
N GLU A 128 0.57 9.11 19.64
CA GLU A 128 2.02 8.89 19.68
C GLU A 128 2.32 7.53 20.31
N GLY A 129 3.09 6.69 19.61
CA GLY A 129 3.65 5.46 20.14
C GLY A 129 3.10 4.15 19.59
N GLU A 130 2.09 4.15 18.71
CA GLU A 130 1.58 2.92 18.10
C GLU A 130 2.46 2.50 16.91
N LYS A 131 3.15 1.38 17.06
CA LYS A 131 3.79 0.69 15.94
C LYS A 131 2.69 0.07 15.08
N PHE A 132 2.58 0.59 13.88
CA PHE A 132 1.58 0.13 12.93
C PHE A 132 1.84 -1.31 12.51
N ALA A 133 0.87 -2.15 12.74
CA ALA A 133 0.84 -3.50 12.27
C ALA A 133 -0.33 -3.64 11.27
N TYR A 134 -0.16 -4.28 10.07
CA TYR A 134 -1.20 -4.48 9.07
C TYR A 134 -1.86 -5.85 9.25
N ARG A 135 -3.08 -5.95 9.75
CA ARG A 135 -3.82 -7.20 9.71
C ARG A 135 -4.58 -7.30 8.39
N CYS A 136 -3.99 -8.05 7.46
CA CYS A 136 -4.80 -8.73 6.47
C CYS A 136 -5.28 -10.01 7.19
N THR A 137 -6.46 -10.01 7.78
CA THR A 137 -6.98 -11.19 8.47
C THR A 137 -7.02 -12.38 7.51
N ALA A 138 -6.63 -13.55 8.01
CA ALA A 138 -6.43 -14.78 7.23
C ALA A 138 -7.67 -15.36 6.51
N ASP A 139 -8.82 -14.76 6.66
CA ASP A 139 -10.09 -15.23 6.06
C ASP A 139 -10.35 -14.73 4.63
N TRP A 140 -9.35 -14.14 4.00
CA TRP A 140 -9.43 -13.59 2.64
C TRP A 140 -9.23 -14.66 1.55
N ARG A 141 -9.94 -15.77 1.64
CA ARG A 141 -9.95 -16.81 0.63
C ARG A 141 -11.07 -16.57 -0.38
N GLY A 142 -10.70 -16.32 -1.63
CA GLY A 142 -11.62 -16.36 -2.76
C GLY A 142 -12.50 -15.12 -2.95
N GLU A 143 -13.82 -15.25 -2.90
CA GLU A 143 -14.79 -14.19 -3.25
C GLU A 143 -14.75 -12.95 -2.34
N GLU A 144 -14.27 -13.09 -1.11
CA GLU A 144 -14.17 -11.96 -0.17
C GLU A 144 -13.02 -11.01 -0.52
N LEU A 145 -11.94 -11.50 -1.14
CA LEU A 145 -10.87 -10.64 -1.67
C LEU A 145 -11.43 -9.59 -2.65
N ASN A 146 -12.37 -10.00 -3.50
CA ASN A 146 -13.03 -9.07 -4.43
C ASN A 146 -13.98 -8.09 -3.73
N ARG A 147 -14.58 -8.47 -2.59
CA ARG A 147 -15.45 -7.56 -1.81
C ARG A 147 -14.68 -6.46 -1.10
N PHE A 148 -13.47 -6.75 -0.61
CA PHE A 148 -12.69 -5.78 0.14
C PHE A 148 -11.82 -4.89 -0.75
N PHE A 149 -11.42 -5.35 -1.92
CA PHE A 149 -10.76 -4.50 -2.89
C PHE A 149 -11.74 -3.51 -3.54
N GLY A 150 -13.05 -3.64 -3.28
CA GLY A 150 -14.05 -2.81 -3.89
C GLY A 150 -13.93 -2.85 -5.41
N ASP A 151 -13.73 -1.68 -6.01
CA ASP A 151 -13.41 -1.55 -7.44
C ASP A 151 -11.94 -1.87 -7.76
N GLY A 152 -11.16 -2.35 -6.79
CA GLY A 152 -9.74 -2.69 -6.91
C GLY A 152 -8.81 -1.49 -6.95
N LYS A 153 -9.30 -0.28 -6.72
CA LYS A 153 -8.49 0.93 -6.78
C LYS A 153 -7.52 1.06 -5.61
N SER A 154 -6.36 1.60 -5.92
CA SER A 154 -5.35 1.99 -4.93
C SER A 154 -5.75 3.30 -4.26
N ILE A 155 -5.29 3.52 -3.05
CA ILE A 155 -5.34 4.85 -2.41
C ILE A 155 -4.61 5.92 -3.24
N LEU A 156 -3.66 5.52 -4.08
CA LEU A 156 -2.93 6.44 -4.96
C LEU A 156 -3.84 7.07 -6.03
N ASP A 157 -4.88 6.35 -6.48
CA ASP A 157 -5.86 6.89 -7.41
C ASP A 157 -6.52 8.14 -6.83
N ASP A 158 -7.00 8.05 -5.58
CA ASP A 158 -7.62 9.19 -4.92
C ASP A 158 -6.61 10.28 -4.56
N LEU A 159 -5.42 9.90 -4.08
CA LEU A 159 -4.38 10.86 -3.68
C LEU A 159 -3.92 11.73 -4.84
N PHE A 160 -3.69 11.14 -6.01
CA PHE A 160 -3.23 11.88 -7.19
C PHE A 160 -4.36 12.65 -7.88
N GLU A 161 -5.61 12.21 -7.77
CA GLU A 161 -6.76 12.86 -8.38
C GLU A 161 -7.34 13.98 -7.52
N PHE A 162 -7.51 13.74 -6.21
CA PHE A 162 -8.20 14.66 -5.29
C PHE A 162 -7.26 15.42 -4.36
N GLY A 163 -5.98 15.00 -4.24
CA GLY A 163 -4.99 15.67 -3.41
C GLY A 163 -5.48 15.93 -1.99
N PRO A 164 -5.58 17.20 -1.54
CA PRO A 164 -6.04 17.54 -0.20
C PRO A 164 -7.45 17.07 0.16
N GLU A 165 -8.31 16.83 -0.83
CA GLU A 165 -9.70 16.38 -0.62
C GLU A 165 -9.82 14.85 -0.50
N THR A 166 -8.71 14.11 -0.63
CA THR A 166 -8.70 12.63 -0.54
C THR A 166 -9.36 12.11 0.72
N THR A 167 -9.15 12.75 1.86
CA THR A 167 -9.73 12.33 3.14
C THR A 167 -11.25 12.45 3.17
N ASP A 168 -11.84 13.40 2.45
CA ASP A 168 -13.29 13.58 2.35
C ASP A 168 -13.92 12.52 1.43
N HIS A 169 -13.18 12.08 0.42
CA HIS A 169 -13.57 10.96 -0.45
C HIS A 169 -13.43 9.58 0.21
N LEU A 170 -12.62 9.48 1.27
CA LEU A 170 -12.46 8.25 2.05
C LEU A 170 -13.51 8.08 3.16
N ARG A 171 -14.21 9.13 3.53
CA ARG A 171 -15.31 9.09 4.51
C ARG A 171 -16.62 8.67 3.85
#